data_63ffcd014601c2282136c271334b971b
#
_entry.id   63ffcd014601c2282136c271334b971b
#
_cell.length_a   1.000
_cell.length_b   1.000
_cell.length_c   1.000
_cell.angle_alpha   90.00
_cell.angle_beta   90.00
_cell.angle_gamma   90.00
#
_symmetry.space_group_name_H-M   'P 1'
#
loop_
_entity.id
_entity.type
_entity.pdbx_description
1 polymer ?
#
loop_
_entity_poly.entity_id
_entity_poly.type
_entity_poly.pdbx_seq_one_letter_code
_entity_poly.pdbx_strand_id
1 'polypeptide(L)'
;MDRKRRFNLTDEPWIPVASGRISLREVFSRADVTGLGGSPLEKIALLKLLQAVAQAARTPRDDAEWARLGTEGLAEACLAYLEKWHEAFWLYGPAPFLQFPAVARAKLLSYGSLLPDVATGNTSVLFQSQKEQPLDDAQKALLLLVNMSCCFSGKKVDKSVALSPGLTKGASGKAGPALCALGLLHSFLMGRSLRETAWLNLLTQKQVAQDIYQDGVGVPPWEVMPQGEVDDVATALTRSLMGRLVPLARFCLLEEEGIHCVEGIRHPDYLQGGMVDPSVTGDRSAKKPRMIWADPQKRP
;
A
#
# COMPACT_ATOMS: atom_id res chain seq x y z
N MET A 1 -3.84 -13.22 23.64
CA MET A 1 -5.09 -13.82 23.13
C MET A 1 -4.78 -14.49 21.81
N ASP A 2 -5.13 -15.75 21.70
CA ASP A 2 -4.94 -16.49 20.44
C ASP A 2 -6.03 -16.02 19.45
N ARG A 3 -5.64 -15.14 18.51
CA ARG A 3 -6.57 -14.58 17.51
C ARG A 3 -6.87 -15.65 16.47
N LYS A 4 -8.12 -16.09 16.39
CA LYS A 4 -8.56 -17.05 15.38
C LYS A 4 -8.39 -16.47 13.97
N ARG A 5 -7.85 -17.26 13.05
CA ARG A 5 -7.75 -16.89 11.62
C ARG A 5 -9.14 -16.69 11.03
N ARG A 6 -9.31 -15.56 10.36
CA ARG A 6 -10.57 -15.16 9.72
C ARG A 6 -10.26 -14.22 8.56
N PHE A 7 -10.98 -14.36 7.47
CA PHE A 7 -10.93 -13.54 6.27
C PHE A 7 -9.56 -13.55 5.59
N ASN A 8 -9.35 -14.51 4.68
CA ASN A 8 -8.12 -14.59 3.87
C ASN A 8 -8.26 -13.74 2.61
N LEU A 9 -7.38 -12.75 2.44
CA LEU A 9 -7.43 -11.81 1.32
C LEU A 9 -7.13 -12.46 -0.04
N THR A 10 -6.53 -13.67 -0.04
CA THR A 10 -6.31 -14.43 -1.27
C THR A 10 -7.61 -15.01 -1.82
N ASP A 11 -8.52 -15.44 -0.95
CA ASP A 11 -9.71 -16.20 -1.33
C ASP A 11 -11.03 -15.43 -1.12
N GLU A 12 -11.08 -14.57 -0.09
CA GLU A 12 -12.29 -13.80 0.23
C GLU A 12 -12.44 -12.56 -0.69
N PRO A 13 -13.67 -12.19 -1.08
CA PRO A 13 -13.91 -11.06 -1.98
C PRO A 13 -13.82 -9.72 -1.25
N TRP A 14 -12.78 -8.93 -1.51
CA TRP A 14 -12.58 -7.62 -0.87
C TRP A 14 -12.17 -6.50 -1.83
N ILE A 15 -11.67 -6.83 -3.03
CA ILE A 15 -11.24 -5.86 -4.02
C ILE A 15 -12.45 -5.39 -4.82
N PRO A 16 -12.81 -4.09 -4.78
CA PRO A 16 -13.97 -3.58 -5.49
C PRO A 16 -13.73 -3.56 -7.00
N VAL A 17 -14.70 -4.03 -7.75
CA VAL A 17 -14.77 -4.00 -9.21
C VAL A 17 -16.19 -3.63 -9.66
N ALA A 18 -16.42 -3.40 -10.95
CA ALA A 18 -17.74 -3.01 -11.47
C ALA A 18 -18.86 -4.02 -11.14
N SER A 19 -18.54 -5.32 -11.07
CA SER A 19 -19.47 -6.40 -10.76
C SER A 19 -19.65 -6.73 -9.28
N GLY A 20 -19.04 -5.94 -8.37
CA GLY A 20 -19.06 -6.20 -6.93
C GLY A 20 -17.69 -6.24 -6.32
N ARG A 21 -17.33 -7.34 -5.66
CA ARG A 21 -15.99 -7.56 -5.08
C ARG A 21 -15.40 -8.88 -5.55
N ILE A 22 -14.09 -8.95 -5.65
CA ILE A 22 -13.32 -10.15 -5.99
C ILE A 22 -12.15 -10.33 -5.01
N SER A 23 -11.56 -11.52 -4.99
CA SER A 23 -10.37 -11.86 -4.22
C SER A 23 -9.07 -11.54 -4.97
N LEU A 24 -7.92 -11.59 -4.27
CA LEU A 24 -6.60 -11.47 -4.94
C LEU A 24 -6.38 -12.59 -5.96
N ARG A 25 -6.83 -13.81 -5.67
CA ARG A 25 -6.77 -14.96 -6.60
C ARG A 25 -7.56 -14.67 -7.88
N GLU A 26 -8.75 -14.12 -7.76
CA GLU A 26 -9.61 -13.79 -8.91
C GLU A 26 -9.02 -12.69 -9.80
N VAL A 27 -8.26 -11.74 -9.26
CA VAL A 27 -7.56 -10.72 -10.07
C VAL A 27 -6.67 -11.36 -11.12
N PHE A 28 -5.94 -12.43 -10.76
CA PHE A 28 -4.98 -13.08 -11.64
C PHE A 28 -5.60 -14.26 -12.43
N SER A 29 -6.63 -14.92 -11.92
CA SER A 29 -7.28 -16.04 -12.62
C SER A 29 -8.32 -15.60 -13.67
N ARG A 30 -8.92 -14.38 -13.53
CA ARG A 30 -10.01 -13.92 -14.38
C ARG A 30 -9.52 -12.90 -15.42
N ALA A 31 -9.81 -13.18 -16.71
CA ALA A 31 -9.51 -12.27 -17.81
C ALA A 31 -10.57 -11.19 -18.05
N ASP A 32 -11.77 -11.39 -17.53
CA ASP A 32 -12.96 -10.55 -17.73
C ASP A 32 -13.02 -9.34 -16.78
N VAL A 33 -12.16 -9.28 -15.76
CA VAL A 33 -12.12 -8.17 -14.82
C VAL A 33 -11.30 -7.01 -15.39
N THR A 34 -11.98 -5.98 -15.87
CA THR A 34 -11.38 -4.90 -16.65
C THR A 34 -10.80 -3.74 -15.83
N GLY A 35 -11.27 -3.53 -14.60
CA GLY A 35 -10.79 -2.42 -13.78
C GLY A 35 -11.28 -2.44 -12.34
N LEU A 36 -10.60 -1.65 -11.52
CA LEU A 36 -10.92 -1.45 -10.12
C LEU A 36 -12.10 -0.49 -9.94
N GLY A 37 -12.96 -0.81 -9.00
CA GLY A 37 -13.95 0.09 -8.40
C GLY A 37 -13.33 0.91 -7.26
N GLY A 38 -14.21 1.53 -6.45
CA GLY A 38 -13.81 2.29 -5.27
C GLY A 38 -13.32 3.72 -5.56
N SER A 39 -12.87 4.38 -4.51
CA SER A 39 -12.34 5.75 -4.56
C SER A 39 -10.96 5.82 -5.27
N PRO A 40 -10.52 7.00 -5.72
CA PRO A 40 -9.18 7.16 -6.32
C PRO A 40 -8.05 6.69 -5.40
N LEU A 41 -8.14 6.90 -4.10
CA LEU A 41 -7.13 6.47 -3.13
C LEU A 41 -7.07 4.95 -3.00
N GLU A 42 -8.22 4.28 -2.96
CA GLU A 42 -8.31 2.82 -2.95
C GLU A 42 -7.74 2.23 -4.24
N LYS A 43 -8.02 2.82 -5.40
CA LYS A 43 -7.47 2.39 -6.68
C LYS A 43 -5.95 2.48 -6.72
N ILE A 44 -5.36 3.58 -6.25
CA ILE A 44 -3.90 3.75 -6.20
C ILE A 44 -3.30 2.69 -5.26
N ALA A 45 -3.82 2.54 -4.05
CA ALA A 45 -3.31 1.60 -3.07
C ALA A 45 -3.42 0.14 -3.56
N LEU A 46 -4.55 -0.22 -4.19
CA LEU A 46 -4.77 -1.54 -4.78
C LEU A 46 -3.84 -1.80 -5.97
N LEU A 47 -3.70 -0.86 -6.92
CA LEU A 47 -2.79 -1.02 -8.06
C LEU A 47 -1.35 -1.23 -7.58
N LYS A 48 -0.92 -0.50 -6.54
CA LYS A 48 0.39 -0.69 -5.92
C LYS A 48 0.54 -2.07 -5.27
N LEU A 49 -0.47 -2.53 -4.55
CA LEU A 49 -0.45 -3.88 -3.96
C LEU A 49 -0.41 -4.97 -5.05
N LEU A 50 -1.22 -4.85 -6.09
CA LEU A 50 -1.21 -5.80 -7.22
C LEU A 50 0.14 -5.81 -7.93
N GLN A 51 0.74 -4.64 -8.12
CA GLN A 51 2.09 -4.52 -8.67
C GLN A 51 3.13 -5.15 -7.75
N ALA A 52 3.00 -4.98 -6.41
CA ALA A 52 3.90 -5.61 -5.44
C ALA A 52 3.81 -7.14 -5.49
N VAL A 53 2.60 -7.70 -5.57
CA VAL A 53 2.39 -9.15 -5.72
C VAL A 53 3.00 -9.64 -7.04
N ALA A 54 2.75 -8.94 -8.16
CA ALA A 54 3.29 -9.29 -9.46
C ALA A 54 4.83 -9.23 -9.49
N GLN A 55 5.40 -8.18 -8.91
CA GLN A 55 6.85 -7.98 -8.83
C GLN A 55 7.54 -9.03 -7.95
N ALA A 56 6.90 -9.43 -6.86
CA ALA A 56 7.38 -10.50 -5.97
C ALA A 56 7.27 -11.88 -6.61
N ALA A 57 6.18 -12.13 -7.32
CA ALA A 57 5.95 -13.40 -8.01
C ALA A 57 6.95 -13.62 -9.16
N ARG A 58 7.16 -12.58 -9.97
CA ARG A 58 8.09 -12.64 -11.12
C ARG A 58 8.59 -11.27 -11.52
N THR A 59 9.86 -10.99 -11.28
CA THR A 59 10.55 -9.84 -11.86
C THR A 59 11.37 -10.29 -13.07
N PRO A 60 10.98 -9.93 -14.32
CA PRO A 60 11.75 -10.29 -15.51
C PRO A 60 13.11 -9.58 -15.51
N ARG A 61 14.13 -10.18 -16.10
CA ARG A 61 15.50 -9.61 -16.15
C ARG A 61 15.57 -8.38 -17.04
N ASP A 62 14.91 -8.46 -18.20
CA ASP A 62 14.94 -7.46 -19.26
C ASP A 62 13.63 -7.42 -20.06
N ASP A 63 13.55 -6.50 -21.03
CA ASP A 63 12.37 -6.31 -21.87
C ASP A 63 12.03 -7.56 -22.72
N ALA A 64 13.03 -8.35 -23.11
CA ALA A 64 12.81 -9.58 -23.89
C ALA A 64 12.17 -10.66 -22.99
N GLU A 65 12.61 -10.80 -21.75
CA GLU A 65 11.97 -11.71 -20.79
C GLU A 65 10.58 -11.21 -20.40
N TRP A 66 10.41 -9.88 -20.20
CA TRP A 66 9.11 -9.28 -19.95
C TRP A 66 8.10 -9.57 -21.08
N ALA A 67 8.52 -9.41 -22.34
CA ALA A 67 7.65 -9.67 -23.47
C ALA A 67 7.28 -11.17 -23.60
N ARG A 68 8.23 -12.08 -23.33
CA ARG A 68 7.98 -13.53 -23.36
C ARG A 68 7.08 -14.00 -22.21
N LEU A 69 7.20 -13.38 -21.02
CA LEU A 69 6.36 -13.68 -19.88
C LEU A 69 4.89 -13.43 -20.22
N GLY A 70 4.59 -12.28 -20.79
CA GLY A 70 3.23 -11.91 -21.16
C GLY A 70 2.26 -11.89 -19.97
N THR A 71 1.01 -11.62 -20.26
CA THR A 71 -0.05 -11.56 -19.24
C THR A 71 -0.31 -12.92 -18.61
N GLU A 72 -0.35 -13.99 -19.41
CA GLU A 72 -0.68 -15.35 -18.93
C GLU A 72 0.44 -15.91 -18.03
N GLY A 73 1.71 -15.80 -18.46
CA GLY A 73 2.82 -16.28 -17.65
C GLY A 73 2.98 -15.52 -16.33
N LEU A 74 2.68 -14.21 -16.31
CA LEU A 74 2.63 -13.45 -15.06
C LEU A 74 1.47 -13.93 -14.18
N ALA A 75 0.29 -14.14 -14.75
CA ALA A 75 -0.88 -14.60 -14.00
C ALA A 75 -0.62 -15.95 -13.32
N GLU A 76 -0.04 -16.91 -14.04
CA GLU A 76 0.38 -18.22 -13.49
C GLU A 76 1.39 -18.06 -12.35
N ALA A 77 2.40 -17.21 -12.53
CA ALA A 77 3.40 -16.94 -11.49
C ALA A 77 2.76 -16.32 -10.24
N CYS A 78 1.82 -15.36 -10.41
CA CYS A 78 1.11 -14.74 -9.30
C CYS A 78 0.23 -15.74 -8.54
N LEU A 79 -0.49 -16.62 -9.24
CA LEU A 79 -1.31 -17.65 -8.61
C LEU A 79 -0.47 -18.63 -7.78
N ALA A 80 0.66 -19.10 -8.33
CA ALA A 80 1.58 -19.95 -7.61
C ALA A 80 2.22 -19.24 -6.40
N TYR A 81 2.51 -17.95 -6.54
CA TYR A 81 3.03 -17.12 -5.45
C TYR A 81 2.01 -16.93 -4.33
N LEU A 82 0.76 -16.62 -4.65
CA LEU A 82 -0.32 -16.48 -3.67
C LEU A 82 -0.61 -17.78 -2.93
N GLU A 83 -0.52 -18.93 -3.62
CA GLU A 83 -0.65 -20.24 -2.98
C GLU A 83 0.48 -20.51 -1.99
N LYS A 84 1.73 -20.23 -2.38
CA LYS A 84 2.91 -20.36 -1.51
C LYS A 84 2.81 -19.51 -0.25
N TRP A 85 2.31 -18.30 -0.38
CA TRP A 85 2.24 -17.33 0.72
C TRP A 85 0.83 -17.15 1.32
N HIS A 86 -0.09 -18.07 1.02
CA HIS A 86 -1.49 -18.02 1.46
C HIS A 86 -1.65 -17.68 2.94
N GLU A 87 -0.83 -18.28 3.80
CA GLU A 87 -0.88 -18.08 5.24
C GLU A 87 -0.53 -16.65 5.70
N ALA A 88 0.17 -15.89 4.88
CA ALA A 88 0.51 -14.49 5.18
C ALA A 88 -0.62 -13.51 4.86
N PHE A 89 -1.69 -13.95 4.21
CA PHE A 89 -2.79 -13.09 3.76
C PHE A 89 -4.05 -13.13 4.65
N TRP A 90 -3.97 -13.70 5.85
CA TRP A 90 -5.07 -13.63 6.81
C TRP A 90 -5.24 -12.21 7.36
N LEU A 91 -6.43 -11.62 7.19
CA LEU A 91 -6.73 -10.29 7.74
C LEU A 91 -6.71 -10.30 9.26
N TYR A 92 -7.17 -11.38 9.89
CA TYR A 92 -7.12 -11.62 11.32
C TYR A 92 -6.40 -12.94 11.61
N GLY A 93 -5.66 -13.00 12.71
CA GLY A 93 -4.92 -14.17 13.11
C GLY A 93 -3.72 -13.82 14.00
N PRO A 94 -2.87 -14.82 14.31
CA PRO A 94 -1.66 -14.59 15.09
C PRO A 94 -0.64 -13.67 14.38
N ALA A 95 -0.54 -13.78 13.03
CA ALA A 95 0.29 -12.94 12.18
C ALA A 95 -0.62 -12.32 11.09
N PRO A 96 -1.37 -11.25 11.42
CA PRO A 96 -2.34 -10.68 10.49
C PRO A 96 -1.65 -9.87 9.39
N PHE A 97 -2.19 -9.96 8.15
CA PHE A 97 -1.63 -9.33 6.96
C PHE A 97 -1.29 -7.86 7.17
N LEU A 98 -0.02 -7.52 7.01
CA LEU A 98 0.54 -6.16 7.11
C LEU A 98 0.17 -5.42 8.41
N GLN A 99 -0.15 -6.13 9.47
CA GLN A 99 -0.53 -5.56 10.75
C GLN A 99 0.51 -5.85 11.83
N PHE A 100 0.52 -5.01 12.86
CA PHE A 100 1.49 -5.04 13.94
C PHE A 100 0.79 -5.28 15.29
N PRO A 101 0.72 -6.51 15.81
CA PRO A 101 0.11 -6.80 17.11
C PRO A 101 0.71 -5.96 18.26
N ALA A 102 1.98 -5.56 18.14
CA ALA A 102 2.67 -4.74 19.14
C ALA A 102 2.09 -3.33 19.32
N VAL A 103 1.27 -2.83 18.36
CA VAL A 103 0.60 -1.52 18.49
C VAL A 103 -0.72 -1.58 19.26
N ALA A 104 -1.14 -2.74 19.77
CA ALA A 104 -2.34 -2.88 20.60
C ALA A 104 -2.34 -1.99 21.86
N ARG A 105 -1.17 -1.52 22.29
CA ARG A 105 -1.00 -0.55 23.40
C ARG A 105 -1.33 0.90 23.02
N ALA A 106 -1.48 1.20 21.74
CA ALA A 106 -1.88 2.51 21.26
C ALA A 106 -3.38 2.74 21.52
N LYS A 107 -3.79 4.01 21.45
CA LYS A 107 -5.21 4.36 21.57
C LYS A 107 -6.01 3.69 20.45
N LEU A 108 -7.13 3.07 20.79
CA LEU A 108 -8.10 2.59 19.82
C LEU A 108 -8.84 3.79 19.22
N LEU A 109 -8.85 3.87 17.90
CA LEU A 109 -9.58 4.88 17.12
C LEU A 109 -10.80 4.23 16.48
N SER A 110 -11.91 4.96 16.39
CA SER A 110 -13.04 4.50 15.58
C SER A 110 -12.68 4.44 14.10
N TYR A 111 -13.25 3.55 13.35
CA TYR A 111 -13.04 3.45 11.90
C TYR A 111 -13.42 4.73 11.18
N GLY A 112 -14.51 5.38 11.57
CA GLY A 112 -14.96 6.65 10.99
C GLY A 112 -13.94 7.78 11.14
N SER A 113 -13.11 7.78 12.18
CA SER A 113 -12.07 8.79 12.35
C SER A 113 -11.00 8.76 11.25
N LEU A 114 -10.87 7.64 10.53
CA LEU A 114 -9.91 7.44 9.45
C LEU A 114 -10.52 7.59 8.05
N LEU A 115 -11.84 7.56 7.95
CA LEU A 115 -12.55 7.71 6.68
C LEU A 115 -12.57 9.20 6.26
N PRO A 116 -12.24 9.50 4.99
CA PRO A 116 -12.21 10.88 4.50
C PRO A 116 -13.60 11.49 4.31
N ASP A 117 -14.64 10.67 4.19
CA ASP A 117 -16.03 11.05 3.99
C ASP A 117 -16.84 11.16 5.28
N VAL A 118 -16.24 10.88 6.43
CA VAL A 118 -16.84 11.08 7.75
C VAL A 118 -16.33 12.36 8.39
N ALA A 119 -17.24 13.23 8.84
CA ALA A 119 -16.91 14.45 9.52
C ALA A 119 -16.27 14.18 10.89
N THR A 120 -15.04 14.67 11.11
CA THR A 120 -14.26 14.43 12.35
C THR A 120 -13.98 15.70 13.15
N GLY A 121 -14.59 16.84 12.81
CA GLY A 121 -14.31 18.12 13.46
C GLY A 121 -15.35 19.19 13.16
N ASN A 122 -15.01 20.44 13.49
CA ASN A 122 -15.91 21.58 13.30
C ASN A 122 -16.09 22.00 11.83
N THR A 123 -15.30 21.43 10.92
CA THR A 123 -15.38 21.70 9.48
C THR A 123 -16.03 20.51 8.81
N SER A 124 -17.32 20.64 8.53
CA SER A 124 -18.06 19.65 7.74
C SER A 124 -18.23 20.18 6.33
N VAL A 125 -18.01 19.31 5.33
CA VAL A 125 -18.40 19.58 3.95
C VAL A 125 -19.73 18.87 3.65
N LEU A 126 -20.50 19.39 2.70
CA LEU A 126 -21.85 18.92 2.38
C LEU A 126 -21.96 17.42 2.07
N PHE A 127 -20.85 16.80 1.68
CA PHE A 127 -20.79 15.38 1.30
C PHE A 127 -20.27 14.46 2.41
N GLN A 128 -19.91 15.00 3.58
CA GLN A 128 -19.44 14.18 4.71
C GLN A 128 -20.62 13.65 5.50
N SER A 129 -20.58 12.37 5.83
CA SER A 129 -21.54 11.76 6.74
C SER A 129 -21.31 12.23 8.18
N GLN A 130 -22.39 12.54 8.87
CA GLN A 130 -22.35 12.84 10.32
C GLN A 130 -22.39 11.55 11.16
N LYS A 131 -22.69 10.41 10.55
CA LYS A 131 -22.86 9.14 11.24
C LYS A 131 -21.93 8.10 10.67
N GLU A 132 -21.12 7.54 11.55
CA GLU A 132 -20.28 6.39 11.24
C GLU A 132 -21.13 5.15 10.97
N GLN A 133 -20.80 4.43 9.89
CA GLN A 133 -21.44 3.15 9.56
C GLN A 133 -20.48 2.00 9.93
N PRO A 134 -21.01 0.86 10.38
CA PRO A 134 -20.21 -0.35 10.59
C PRO A 134 -19.53 -0.77 9.28
N LEU A 135 -18.27 -1.16 9.37
CA LEU A 135 -17.50 -1.69 8.24
C LEU A 135 -17.50 -3.22 8.27
N ASP A 136 -17.72 -3.84 7.11
CA ASP A 136 -17.45 -5.25 6.92
C ASP A 136 -15.92 -5.53 6.78
N ASP A 137 -15.52 -6.79 6.79
CA ASP A 137 -14.11 -7.17 6.76
C ASP A 137 -13.40 -6.74 5.47
N ALA A 138 -14.10 -6.73 4.34
CA ALA A 138 -13.56 -6.22 3.08
C ALA A 138 -13.30 -4.71 3.13
N GLN A 139 -14.19 -3.94 3.71
CA GLN A 139 -14.01 -2.49 3.90
C GLN A 139 -12.89 -2.20 4.90
N LYS A 140 -12.77 -3.01 5.97
CA LYS A 140 -11.66 -2.91 6.93
C LYS A 140 -10.31 -3.22 6.26
N ALA A 141 -10.25 -4.21 5.36
CA ALA A 141 -9.04 -4.51 4.58
C ALA A 141 -8.62 -3.36 3.66
N LEU A 142 -9.58 -2.73 2.96
CA LEU A 142 -9.33 -1.55 2.13
C LEU A 142 -8.87 -0.36 2.97
N LEU A 143 -9.54 -0.09 4.10
CA LEU A 143 -9.16 0.99 5.01
C LEU A 143 -7.73 0.80 5.54
N LEU A 144 -7.38 -0.43 5.95
CA LEU A 144 -6.04 -0.79 6.38
C LEU A 144 -5.02 -0.46 5.29
N LEU A 145 -5.24 -0.97 4.06
CA LEU A 145 -4.34 -0.76 2.92
C LEU A 145 -4.16 0.71 2.58
N VAL A 146 -5.26 1.48 2.50
CA VAL A 146 -5.23 2.92 2.20
C VAL A 146 -4.52 3.69 3.30
N ASN A 147 -4.79 3.40 4.57
CA ASN A 147 -4.22 4.13 5.69
C ASN A 147 -2.70 3.94 5.78
N MET A 148 -2.20 2.70 5.63
CA MET A 148 -0.76 2.43 5.65
C MET A 148 -0.03 2.97 4.42
N SER A 149 -0.73 3.13 3.30
CA SER A 149 -0.17 3.56 2.02
C SER A 149 -0.19 5.08 1.85
N CYS A 150 -1.27 5.75 2.27
CA CYS A 150 -1.49 7.18 2.00
C CYS A 150 -1.08 8.10 3.15
N CYS A 151 -1.04 7.60 4.37
CA CYS A 151 -0.49 8.33 5.52
C CYS A 151 -1.14 9.71 5.74
N PHE A 152 -2.47 9.74 5.84
CA PHE A 152 -3.21 11.00 6.00
C PHE A 152 -2.74 11.83 7.19
N SER A 153 -2.71 13.16 7.00
CA SER A 153 -2.39 14.13 8.04
C SER A 153 -3.54 14.27 9.08
N GLY A 154 -3.24 14.90 10.20
CA GLY A 154 -4.20 15.13 11.29
C GLY A 154 -3.99 14.23 12.51
N LYS A 155 -4.95 14.25 13.44
CA LYS A 155 -4.91 13.43 14.68
C LYS A 155 -5.36 11.97 14.42
N LYS A 156 -4.80 11.34 13.40
CA LYS A 156 -5.18 9.98 12.94
C LYS A 156 -4.24 8.88 13.44
N VAL A 157 -3.32 9.22 14.35
CA VAL A 157 -2.35 8.28 14.93
C VAL A 157 -2.09 8.59 16.39
N ASP A 158 -1.78 7.56 17.17
CA ASP A 158 -1.23 7.71 18.51
C ASP A 158 0.28 7.89 18.43
N LYS A 159 0.75 9.11 18.69
CA LYS A 159 2.18 9.45 18.67
C LYS A 159 2.93 9.07 19.94
N SER A 160 2.25 8.50 20.94
CA SER A 160 2.88 8.07 22.19
C SER A 160 3.53 6.70 22.10
N VAL A 161 3.26 5.96 21.02
CA VAL A 161 3.75 4.60 20.80
C VAL A 161 4.72 4.59 19.62
N ALA A 162 5.92 4.08 19.84
CA ALA A 162 6.90 3.69 18.84
C ALA A 162 7.32 2.24 19.11
N LEU A 163 7.64 1.49 18.08
CA LEU A 163 8.05 0.08 18.19
C LEU A 163 9.56 -0.06 18.29
N SER A 164 10.31 0.78 17.56
CA SER A 164 11.78 0.73 17.58
C SER A 164 12.37 1.29 18.87
N PRO A 165 13.34 0.57 19.49
CA PRO A 165 14.08 1.07 20.65
C PRO A 165 14.76 2.42 20.34
N GLY A 166 14.70 3.35 21.28
CA GLY A 166 15.34 4.67 21.14
C GLY A 166 14.50 5.72 20.38
N LEU A 167 13.44 5.34 19.70
CA LEU A 167 12.49 6.30 19.19
C LEU A 167 11.58 6.78 20.33
N THR A 168 11.71 8.06 20.65
CA THR A 168 10.92 8.71 21.69
C THR A 168 9.68 9.38 21.11
N LYS A 169 8.73 9.68 21.98
CA LYS A 169 7.54 10.49 21.71
C LYS A 169 7.91 11.76 20.91
N GLY A 170 7.43 11.85 19.68
CA GLY A 170 7.72 12.98 18.79
C GLY A 170 8.83 12.76 17.76
N ALA A 171 9.73 11.77 17.92
CA ALA A 171 10.75 11.44 16.94
C ALA A 171 10.16 10.73 15.69
N SER A 172 9.07 10.00 15.87
CA SER A 172 8.25 9.42 14.80
C SER A 172 7.35 10.44 14.08
N GLY A 173 7.39 11.70 14.49
CA GLY A 173 6.34 12.68 14.25
C GLY A 173 6.22 13.27 12.86
N LYS A 174 6.90 12.76 11.85
CA LYS A 174 6.66 13.13 10.45
C LYS A 174 6.68 11.87 9.61
N ALA A 175 5.51 11.48 9.15
CA ALA A 175 5.42 10.51 8.07
C ALA A 175 6.32 10.96 6.92
N GLY A 176 7.16 10.06 6.45
CA GLY A 176 7.82 10.24 5.18
C GLY A 176 6.81 10.28 4.04
N PRO A 177 7.24 10.59 2.81
CA PRO A 177 6.36 10.57 1.66
C PRO A 177 5.79 9.16 1.47
N ALA A 178 4.49 9.05 1.68
CA ALA A 178 3.67 7.89 1.35
C ALA A 178 3.05 8.10 -0.04
N LEU A 179 2.28 7.12 -0.54
CA LEU A 179 1.75 7.15 -1.91
C LEU A 179 0.96 8.44 -2.25
N CYS A 180 0.26 8.99 -1.26
CA CYS A 180 -0.60 10.16 -1.47
C CYS A 180 0.00 11.46 -0.92
N ALA A 181 1.31 11.50 -0.65
CA ALA A 181 1.97 12.66 -0.08
C ALA A 181 1.71 13.92 -0.92
N LEU A 182 1.14 14.94 -0.31
CA LEU A 182 0.85 16.24 -0.94
C LEU A 182 0.04 16.15 -2.25
N GLY A 183 -0.75 15.08 -2.47
CA GLY A 183 -1.53 14.90 -3.68
C GLY A 183 -0.70 14.56 -4.92
N LEU A 184 0.31 13.71 -4.78
CA LEU A 184 1.11 13.20 -5.90
C LEU A 184 0.22 12.62 -7.01
N LEU A 185 0.55 12.96 -8.26
CA LEU A 185 -0.13 12.43 -9.43
C LEU A 185 0.48 11.09 -9.81
N HIS A 186 -0.34 10.03 -9.78
CA HIS A 186 0.05 8.69 -10.21
C HIS A 186 -0.45 8.37 -11.62
N SER A 187 0.39 7.73 -12.42
CA SER A 187 0.07 7.27 -13.75
C SER A 187 0.33 5.77 -13.87
N PHE A 188 -0.65 5.04 -14.39
CA PHE A 188 -0.56 3.61 -14.62
C PHE A 188 -0.94 3.28 -16.05
N LEU A 189 -0.25 2.32 -16.66
CA LEU A 189 -0.65 1.73 -17.93
C LEU A 189 -1.85 0.81 -17.69
N MET A 190 -2.96 1.05 -18.37
CA MET A 190 -4.17 0.27 -18.20
C MET A 190 -4.30 -0.74 -19.35
N GLY A 191 -4.40 -2.03 -18.99
CA GLY A 191 -4.69 -3.11 -19.92
C GLY A 191 -6.20 -3.37 -20.06
N ARG A 192 -6.55 -4.38 -20.85
CA ARG A 192 -7.93 -4.85 -21.02
C ARG A 192 -8.47 -5.62 -19.81
N SER A 193 -7.57 -6.05 -18.94
CA SER A 193 -7.90 -6.71 -17.66
C SER A 193 -6.96 -6.26 -16.56
N LEU A 194 -7.32 -6.53 -15.28
CA LEU A 194 -6.45 -6.21 -14.14
C LEU A 194 -5.12 -6.98 -14.19
N ARG A 195 -5.12 -8.24 -14.63
CA ARG A 195 -3.89 -9.02 -14.79
C ARG A 195 -3.00 -8.49 -15.91
N GLU A 196 -3.58 -7.98 -17.01
CA GLU A 196 -2.83 -7.28 -18.07
C GLU A 196 -2.31 -5.94 -17.56
N THR A 197 -3.10 -5.20 -16.79
CA THR A 197 -2.65 -3.98 -16.12
C THR A 197 -1.44 -4.25 -15.21
N ALA A 198 -1.45 -5.33 -14.43
CA ALA A 198 -0.31 -5.71 -13.60
C ALA A 198 0.93 -6.02 -14.45
N TRP A 199 0.79 -6.75 -15.55
CA TRP A 199 1.89 -7.05 -16.48
C TRP A 199 2.48 -5.80 -17.14
N LEU A 200 1.62 -4.88 -17.62
CA LEU A 200 2.06 -3.64 -18.27
C LEU A 200 2.87 -2.71 -17.33
N ASN A 201 2.59 -2.75 -16.03
CA ASN A 201 3.31 -1.93 -15.04
C ASN A 201 4.46 -2.68 -14.34
N LEU A 202 4.74 -3.92 -14.76
CA LEU A 202 5.83 -4.72 -14.21
C LEU A 202 7.19 -4.16 -14.65
N LEU A 203 8.07 -3.89 -13.69
CA LEU A 203 9.43 -3.42 -13.97
C LEU A 203 10.37 -4.61 -14.15
N THR A 204 11.34 -4.45 -15.05
CA THR A 204 12.44 -5.40 -15.21
C THR A 204 13.55 -5.16 -14.17
N GLN A 205 14.35 -6.18 -13.86
CA GLN A 205 15.54 -6.02 -13.00
C GLN A 205 16.47 -4.93 -13.54
N LYS A 206 16.62 -4.86 -14.88
CA LYS A 206 17.43 -3.84 -15.53
C LYS A 206 16.89 -2.43 -15.27
N GLN A 207 15.58 -2.22 -15.31
CA GLN A 207 14.96 -0.91 -15.01
C GLN A 207 15.12 -0.56 -13.52
N VAL A 208 14.88 -1.52 -12.64
CA VAL A 208 15.05 -1.31 -11.19
C VAL A 208 16.51 -0.99 -10.84
N ALA A 209 17.49 -1.63 -11.48
CA ALA A 209 18.91 -1.40 -11.24
C ALA A 209 19.46 -0.08 -11.82
N GLN A 210 18.76 0.53 -12.80
CA GLN A 210 19.19 1.79 -13.41
C GLN A 210 19.01 3.00 -12.51
N ASP A 211 18.15 2.88 -11.49
CA ASP A 211 17.82 4.01 -10.61
C ASP A 211 18.05 3.65 -9.13
N ILE A 212 17.80 4.44 -8.30
CA ILE A 212 17.72 4.79 -6.91
C ILE A 212 17.32 3.66 -5.95
N TYR A 213 16.98 2.47 -6.41
CA TYR A 213 16.68 1.33 -5.54
C TYR A 213 17.95 0.58 -5.19
N GLN A 214 18.66 1.05 -4.16
CA GLN A 214 19.95 0.47 -3.74
C GLN A 214 19.86 -1.02 -3.40
N ASP A 215 18.71 -1.44 -2.86
CA ASP A 215 18.42 -2.84 -2.51
C ASP A 215 17.51 -3.53 -3.58
N GLY A 216 17.47 -2.96 -4.79
CA GLY A 216 16.75 -3.55 -5.94
C GLY A 216 15.24 -3.62 -5.73
N VAL A 217 14.65 -4.77 -6.09
CA VAL A 217 13.20 -5.00 -5.92
C VAL A 217 12.81 -5.05 -4.44
N GLY A 218 13.67 -5.62 -3.59
CA GLY A 218 13.38 -5.83 -2.17
C GLY A 218 12.46 -7.03 -1.90
N VAL A 219 12.22 -7.28 -0.62
CA VAL A 219 11.35 -8.36 -0.12
C VAL A 219 10.02 -7.78 0.31
N PRO A 220 8.86 -8.36 -0.06
CA PRO A 220 7.56 -7.89 0.38
C PRO A 220 7.38 -7.98 1.90
N PRO A 221 6.69 -7.01 2.53
CA PRO A 221 6.49 -7.05 3.97
C PRO A 221 5.72 -8.28 4.49
N TRP A 222 4.85 -8.88 3.69
CA TRP A 222 4.15 -10.11 4.09
C TRP A 222 5.04 -11.37 4.08
N GLU A 223 6.21 -11.32 3.43
CA GLU A 223 7.21 -12.38 3.53
C GLU A 223 8.11 -12.19 4.74
N VAL A 224 8.55 -10.95 4.98
CA VAL A 224 9.40 -10.58 6.12
C VAL A 224 8.92 -9.25 6.69
N MET A 225 8.15 -9.31 7.80
CA MET A 225 7.64 -8.11 8.47
C MET A 225 8.74 -7.41 9.27
N PRO A 226 8.84 -6.06 9.18
CA PRO A 226 9.69 -5.30 10.10
C PRO A 226 9.15 -5.41 11.54
N GLN A 227 10.05 -5.29 12.50
CA GLN A 227 9.71 -5.28 13.93
C GLN A 227 9.42 -3.88 14.46
N GLY A 228 9.83 -2.86 13.70
CA GLY A 228 9.64 -1.45 14.05
C GLY A 228 9.97 -0.51 12.91
N GLU A 229 10.10 0.77 13.23
CA GLU A 229 10.24 1.86 12.24
C GLU A 229 11.64 1.91 11.58
N VAL A 230 12.67 1.39 12.25
CA VAL A 230 14.09 1.58 11.85
C VAL A 230 14.95 0.31 12.00
N ASP A 231 14.35 -0.87 12.03
CA ASP A 231 15.11 -2.11 11.97
C ASP A 231 15.71 -2.36 10.57
N ASP A 232 16.47 -3.43 10.40
CA ASP A 232 17.13 -3.75 9.13
C ASP A 232 16.13 -3.98 8.00
N VAL A 233 14.98 -4.61 8.29
CA VAL A 233 13.91 -4.86 7.30
C VAL A 233 13.24 -3.55 6.89
N ALA A 234 12.90 -2.69 7.86
CA ALA A 234 12.35 -1.36 7.60
C ALA A 234 13.34 -0.51 6.79
N THR A 235 14.63 -0.57 7.13
CA THR A 235 15.70 0.14 6.41
C THR A 235 15.82 -0.36 4.97
N ALA A 236 15.80 -1.66 4.73
CA ALA A 236 15.82 -2.24 3.38
C ALA A 236 14.59 -1.83 2.56
N LEU A 237 13.39 -1.79 3.18
CA LEU A 237 12.18 -1.27 2.52
C LEU A 237 12.34 0.19 2.09
N THR A 238 13.02 1.05 2.87
CA THR A 238 13.24 2.45 2.45
C THR A 238 14.13 2.59 1.22
N ARG A 239 14.87 1.55 0.83
CA ARG A 239 15.85 1.55 -0.26
C ARG A 239 15.48 0.63 -1.43
N SER A 240 14.30 0.00 -1.38
CA SER A 240 13.84 -0.94 -2.39
C SER A 240 12.56 -0.47 -3.10
N LEU A 241 12.30 -1.03 -4.29
CA LEU A 241 11.06 -0.83 -5.01
C LEU A 241 9.85 -1.25 -4.16
N MET A 242 9.97 -2.38 -3.44
CA MET A 242 8.89 -2.93 -2.64
C MET A 242 8.38 -1.94 -1.59
N GLY A 243 9.26 -1.17 -0.96
CA GLY A 243 8.87 -0.12 -0.03
C GLY A 243 8.17 1.08 -0.68
N ARG A 244 8.22 1.24 -2.01
CA ARG A 244 7.39 2.22 -2.74
C ARG A 244 6.06 1.65 -3.18
N LEU A 245 5.96 0.35 -3.28
CA LEU A 245 4.70 -0.33 -3.59
C LEU A 245 3.87 -0.54 -2.32
N VAL A 246 4.52 -0.91 -1.21
CA VAL A 246 3.88 -1.16 0.10
C VAL A 246 4.68 -0.44 1.19
N PRO A 247 4.44 0.86 1.39
CA PRO A 247 5.34 1.70 2.19
C PRO A 247 5.27 1.49 3.70
N LEU A 248 4.23 0.83 4.24
CA LEU A 248 4.02 0.68 5.69
C LEU A 248 4.22 2.01 6.46
N ALA A 249 3.75 3.11 5.89
CA ALA A 249 3.89 4.44 6.47
C ALA A 249 3.04 4.65 7.74
N ARG A 250 2.17 3.70 8.05
CA ARG A 250 1.44 3.54 9.31
C ARG A 250 1.52 2.10 9.76
N PHE A 251 1.75 1.88 11.05
CA PHE A 251 1.60 0.58 11.68
C PHE A 251 0.24 0.50 12.33
N CYS A 252 -0.54 -0.47 11.91
CA CYS A 252 -1.93 -0.60 12.28
C CYS A 252 -2.23 -1.99 12.84
N LEU A 253 -3.33 -2.07 13.62
CA LEU A 253 -3.93 -3.32 14.07
C LEU A 253 -5.44 -3.15 14.12
N LEU A 254 -6.15 -3.97 13.36
CA LEU A 254 -7.62 -4.00 13.33
C LEU A 254 -8.16 -4.69 14.57
N GLU A 255 -9.19 -4.10 15.16
CA GLU A 255 -10.03 -4.68 16.20
C GLU A 255 -11.49 -4.74 15.73
N GLU A 256 -12.37 -5.33 16.51
CA GLU A 256 -13.79 -5.45 16.16
C GLU A 256 -14.43 -4.07 15.95
N GLU A 257 -14.20 -3.15 16.89
CA GLU A 257 -14.86 -1.84 16.97
C GLU A 257 -13.98 -0.66 16.50
N GLY A 258 -12.74 -0.94 16.06
CA GLY A 258 -11.83 0.14 15.71
C GLY A 258 -10.45 -0.35 15.25
N ILE A 259 -9.51 0.58 15.21
CA ILE A 259 -8.16 0.34 14.73
C ILE A 259 -7.15 1.05 15.64
N HIS A 260 -6.11 0.35 16.02
CA HIS A 260 -4.90 0.97 16.55
C HIS A 260 -4.03 1.46 15.39
N CYS A 261 -3.56 2.69 15.47
CA CYS A 261 -2.75 3.28 14.41
C CYS A 261 -1.66 4.16 14.98
N VAL A 262 -0.42 3.89 14.60
CA VAL A 262 0.77 4.65 14.99
C VAL A 262 1.57 5.04 13.76
N GLU A 263 2.60 5.89 13.92
CA GLU A 263 3.54 6.19 12.84
C GLU A 263 4.25 4.90 12.41
N GLY A 264 4.51 4.76 11.12
CA GLY A 264 5.22 3.61 10.55
C GLY A 264 6.59 3.99 10.01
N ILE A 265 7.02 3.30 8.95
CA ILE A 265 8.31 3.52 8.31
C ILE A 265 8.37 4.92 7.71
N ARG A 266 9.45 5.65 7.99
CA ARG A 266 9.71 6.95 7.43
C ARG A 266 10.60 6.84 6.19
N HIS A 267 9.97 6.91 5.03
CA HIS A 267 10.68 6.92 3.76
C HIS A 267 11.42 8.25 3.52
N PRO A 268 12.56 8.24 2.79
CA PRO A 268 13.25 9.46 2.37
C PRO A 268 12.34 10.36 1.52
N ASP A 269 12.59 11.67 1.57
CA ASP A 269 11.85 12.65 0.78
C ASP A 269 12.17 12.50 -0.72
N TYR A 270 11.16 12.54 -1.56
CA TYR A 270 11.30 12.55 -3.02
C TYR A 270 12.12 13.73 -3.55
N LEU A 271 12.07 14.88 -2.86
CA LEU A 271 12.74 16.11 -3.29
C LEU A 271 14.23 16.17 -2.94
N GLN A 272 14.72 15.26 -2.09
CA GLN A 272 16.11 15.24 -1.60
C GLN A 272 16.89 14.02 -2.11
N GLY A 273 16.61 13.56 -3.33
CA GLY A 273 17.22 12.34 -3.87
C GLY A 273 16.67 11.06 -3.26
N GLY A 274 15.51 11.14 -2.62
CA GLY A 274 14.76 9.98 -2.17
C GLY A 274 14.29 9.12 -3.34
N MET A 275 13.89 7.89 -3.06
CA MET A 275 13.50 6.93 -4.10
C MET A 275 12.32 7.44 -4.91
N VAL A 276 12.45 7.41 -6.22
CA VAL A 276 11.36 7.74 -7.15
C VAL A 276 10.35 6.58 -7.15
N ASP A 277 9.10 6.92 -7.03
CA ASP A 277 8.02 5.97 -7.25
C ASP A 277 7.80 5.82 -8.77
N PRO A 278 7.79 4.60 -9.32
CA PRO A 278 7.72 4.39 -10.77
C PRO A 278 6.43 4.89 -11.42
N SER A 279 5.35 5.01 -10.64
CA SER A 279 4.07 5.52 -11.12
C SER A 279 3.87 7.01 -10.88
N VAL A 280 4.73 7.68 -10.11
CA VAL A 280 4.59 9.11 -9.86
C VAL A 280 5.12 9.92 -11.04
N THR A 281 4.29 10.83 -11.53
CA THR A 281 4.66 11.70 -12.64
C THR A 281 5.63 12.78 -12.19
N GLY A 282 6.75 12.90 -12.89
CA GLY A 282 7.78 13.90 -12.61
C GLY A 282 8.14 14.72 -13.84
N ASP A 283 8.38 16.01 -13.66
CA ASP A 283 8.99 16.87 -14.68
C ASP A 283 10.50 16.78 -14.58
N ARG A 284 11.12 16.14 -15.57
CA ARG A 284 12.57 15.98 -15.69
C ARG A 284 13.22 17.10 -16.53
N SER A 285 12.45 18.04 -17.09
CA SER A 285 12.97 19.13 -17.92
C SER A 285 13.68 20.23 -17.12
N ALA A 286 13.40 20.33 -15.83
CA ALA A 286 14.04 21.28 -14.94
C ALA A 286 15.44 20.79 -14.47
N LYS A 287 16.36 21.73 -14.15
CA LYS A 287 17.69 21.41 -13.57
C LYS A 287 17.62 20.49 -12.32
N LYS A 288 16.49 20.56 -11.57
CA LYS A 288 16.14 19.62 -10.50
C LYS A 288 14.81 18.98 -10.87
N PRO A 289 14.71 17.64 -10.90
CA PRO A 289 13.45 16.96 -11.15
C PRO A 289 12.37 17.46 -10.18
N ARG A 290 11.18 17.76 -10.69
CA ARG A 290 10.02 18.17 -9.88
C ARG A 290 8.96 17.10 -9.98
N MET A 291 8.33 16.80 -8.87
CA MET A 291 7.12 15.98 -8.86
C MET A 291 5.93 16.82 -9.29
N ILE A 292 5.00 16.22 -10.01
CA ILE A 292 3.75 16.87 -10.39
C ILE A 292 2.69 16.53 -9.35
N TRP A 293 2.07 17.56 -8.80
CA TRP A 293 0.99 17.44 -7.82
C TRP A 293 -0.34 17.87 -8.40
N ALA A 294 -1.42 17.28 -7.89
CA ALA A 294 -2.78 17.70 -8.19
C ALA A 294 -3.19 19.02 -7.50
N ASP A 295 -2.31 19.64 -6.72
CA ASP A 295 -2.58 20.88 -6.01
C ASP A 295 -2.73 22.06 -7.00
N PRO A 296 -3.90 22.75 -7.04
CA PRO A 296 -4.13 23.87 -7.92
C PRO A 296 -3.19 25.07 -7.71
N GLN A 297 -2.65 25.21 -6.47
CA GLN A 297 -1.72 26.30 -6.13
C GLN A 297 -0.27 26.00 -6.61
N LYS A 298 0.01 24.78 -7.00
CA LYS A 298 1.33 24.34 -7.47
C LYS A 298 1.31 23.93 -8.92
N ARG A 299 0.38 24.47 -9.71
CA ARG A 299 0.37 24.26 -11.17
C ARG A 299 1.69 24.73 -11.76
N PRO A 300 2.28 23.97 -12.69
CA PRO A 300 3.48 24.37 -13.42
C PRO A 300 3.25 25.66 -14.20
#